data_7c1fd68a9cdd667886e5c5f2496063e9
#
_entry.id   7c1fd68a9cdd667886e5c5f2496063e9
#
_cell.length_a   1.000
_cell.length_b   1.000
_cell.length_c   1.000
_cell.angle_alpha   90.00
_cell.angle_beta   90.00
_cell.angle_gamma   90.00
#
_symmetry.space_group_name_H-M   'P 1'
#
loop_
_entity.id
_entity.type
_entity.pdbx_description
1 polymer ?
#
loop_
_entity_poly.entity_id
_entity_poly.type
_entity_poly.pdbx_seq_one_letter_code
_entity_poly.pdbx_strand_id
1 'polypeptide(L)'
;LAYEQTKEGVFKEAALHQVPSFKERLIKRIVVDHHDMGFLYTPSCVAAYKLTGDKLARETALMAADNLMGRFQDRGEFFQAWGKLGNPKEYRLIIDCLLNMPLLFWASEETKNLKYRETALLHIRTSMKHVVREDSSTYHTYYFDPETGAPLRGVTAQGYRDGSIWARGQAWGIYGSAIAYKYCPNSMYIESFRKITACFLEHLPKNLIPYWDFYFTDGSGSPRDSSSAAIAACGMLEMAKYLEPEEAKDYIKTAKRLLKALTKHCLYRSSEDTNGILLHSTYAKSSPYNTVKDSGVDECTLWGDYFYMEALVRLVAQWEVYW
;
A
#
# COMPACT_ATOMS: atom_id res chain seq x y z
N LEU A 1 15.64 -4.32 -2.23
CA LEU A 1 15.83 -3.59 -3.50
C LEU A 1 17.30 -3.25 -3.74
N ALA A 2 17.97 -2.46 -2.86
CA ALA A 2 19.35 -2.01 -3.07
C ALA A 2 20.32 -3.21 -3.28
N TYR A 3 20.29 -4.19 -2.41
CA TYR A 3 21.12 -5.41 -2.56
C TYR A 3 20.87 -6.15 -3.88
N GLU A 4 19.62 -6.26 -4.31
CA GLU A 4 19.30 -6.96 -5.57
C GLU A 4 19.85 -6.24 -6.80
N GLN A 5 19.88 -4.92 -6.77
CA GLN A 5 20.37 -4.12 -7.90
C GLN A 5 21.88 -3.97 -7.92
N THR A 6 22.53 -3.82 -6.76
CA THR A 6 23.97 -3.54 -6.66
C THR A 6 24.82 -4.77 -6.41
N LYS A 7 24.25 -5.81 -5.78
CA LYS A 7 24.94 -6.99 -5.24
C LYS A 7 25.98 -6.67 -4.14
N GLU A 8 25.98 -5.44 -3.62
CA GLU A 8 26.90 -5.03 -2.57
C GLU A 8 26.51 -5.63 -1.21
N GLY A 9 27.46 -6.27 -0.53
CA GLY A 9 27.26 -6.98 0.75
C GLY A 9 26.71 -6.08 1.86
N VAL A 10 27.07 -4.81 1.88
CA VAL A 10 26.62 -3.85 2.90
C VAL A 10 25.09 -3.74 2.96
N PHE A 11 24.40 -3.76 1.82
CA PHE A 11 22.93 -3.70 1.79
C PHE A 11 22.29 -5.02 2.26
N LYS A 12 22.94 -6.16 1.98
CA LYS A 12 22.52 -7.47 2.52
C LYS A 12 22.65 -7.49 4.04
N GLU A 13 23.79 -7.08 4.56
CA GLU A 13 24.07 -7.04 6.00
C GLU A 13 23.11 -6.10 6.71
N ALA A 14 22.86 -4.89 6.17
CA ALA A 14 21.90 -3.96 6.72
C ALA A 14 20.48 -4.54 6.79
N ALA A 15 20.02 -5.23 5.74
CA ALA A 15 18.73 -5.89 5.72
C ALA A 15 18.62 -7.01 6.77
N LEU A 16 19.63 -7.88 6.86
CA LEU A 16 19.64 -8.99 7.82
C LEU A 16 19.78 -8.50 9.27
N HIS A 17 20.51 -7.41 9.50
CA HIS A 17 20.66 -6.81 10.84
C HIS A 17 19.32 -6.36 11.44
N GLN A 18 18.34 -6.01 10.62
CA GLN A 18 17.02 -5.59 11.08
C GLN A 18 16.09 -6.74 11.47
N VAL A 19 16.32 -7.96 10.96
CA VAL A 19 15.42 -9.11 11.18
C VAL A 19 15.20 -9.43 12.66
N PRO A 20 16.24 -9.47 13.54
CA PRO A 20 16.03 -9.68 14.98
C PRO A 20 15.12 -8.64 15.62
N SER A 21 15.23 -7.37 15.24
CA SER A 21 14.36 -6.29 15.73
C SER A 21 12.91 -6.50 15.32
N PHE A 22 12.66 -6.92 14.09
CA PHE A 22 11.32 -7.28 13.61
C PHE A 22 10.73 -8.46 14.38
N LYS A 23 11.53 -9.49 14.70
CA LYS A 23 11.11 -10.62 15.54
C LYS A 23 10.78 -10.18 16.97
N GLU A 24 11.65 -9.41 17.58
CA GLU A 24 11.47 -8.88 18.93
C GLU A 24 10.18 -8.06 19.05
N ARG A 25 9.88 -7.26 18.03
CA ARG A 25 8.64 -6.47 17.96
C ARG A 25 7.38 -7.35 18.04
N LEU A 26 7.36 -8.49 17.35
CA LEU A 26 6.25 -9.45 17.44
C LEU A 26 6.17 -10.12 18.84
N ILE A 27 7.32 -10.59 19.35
CA ILE A 27 7.39 -11.26 20.66
C ILE A 27 6.93 -10.34 21.78
N LYS A 28 7.42 -9.10 21.80
CA LYS A 28 7.09 -8.09 22.81
C LYS A 28 5.77 -7.35 22.51
N ARG A 29 5.08 -7.67 21.44
CA ARG A 29 3.85 -7.02 20.98
C ARG A 29 3.96 -5.49 20.87
N ILE A 30 5.10 -5.01 20.32
CA ILE A 30 5.36 -3.58 20.16
C ILE A 30 4.68 -3.08 18.89
N VAL A 31 3.54 -2.41 19.02
CA VAL A 31 2.75 -1.86 17.93
C VAL A 31 2.55 -2.89 16.81
N VAL A 32 1.87 -3.99 17.12
CA VAL A 32 1.56 -5.07 16.18
C VAL A 32 0.05 -5.39 16.12
N ASP A 33 -0.76 -4.59 16.84
CA ASP A 33 -2.22 -4.75 16.88
C ASP A 33 -2.88 -3.93 15.75
N HIS A 34 -2.42 -4.15 14.51
CA HIS A 34 -2.92 -3.55 13.28
C HIS A 34 -2.71 -4.50 12.10
N HIS A 35 -3.30 -4.19 10.95
CA HIS A 35 -3.24 -5.05 9.76
C HIS A 35 -1.95 -4.92 8.94
N ASP A 36 -1.10 -3.92 9.19
CA ASP A 36 0.08 -3.60 8.37
C ASP A 36 1.24 -4.59 8.49
N MET A 37 0.93 -5.83 8.85
CA MET A 37 1.92 -6.91 8.91
C MET A 37 2.51 -7.19 7.52
N GLY A 38 1.70 -7.08 6.47
CA GLY A 38 2.19 -7.22 5.11
C GLY A 38 3.17 -6.13 4.72
N PHE A 39 2.83 -4.86 4.97
CA PHE A 39 3.74 -3.73 4.70
C PHE A 39 5.07 -3.82 5.44
N LEU A 40 5.05 -4.30 6.69
CA LEU A 40 6.24 -4.40 7.50
C LEU A 40 7.09 -5.63 7.15
N TYR A 41 6.46 -6.79 6.97
CA TYR A 41 7.18 -8.06 6.94
C TYR A 41 7.37 -8.64 5.54
N THR A 42 6.59 -8.23 4.53
CA THR A 42 6.80 -8.68 3.15
C THR A 42 8.07 -8.06 2.54
N PRO A 43 8.25 -6.72 2.50
CA PRO A 43 9.45 -6.13 1.92
C PRO A 43 10.70 -6.26 2.81
N SER A 44 10.57 -6.70 4.05
CA SER A 44 11.68 -6.94 4.97
C SER A 44 12.00 -8.43 5.13
N CYS A 45 11.25 -9.14 5.97
CA CYS A 45 11.57 -10.53 6.33
C CYS A 45 11.32 -11.52 5.19
N VAL A 46 10.21 -11.43 4.43
CA VAL A 46 9.99 -12.29 3.26
C VAL A 46 11.06 -12.03 2.20
N ALA A 47 11.35 -10.76 1.92
CA ALA A 47 12.39 -10.38 0.97
C ALA A 47 13.78 -10.88 1.40
N ALA A 48 14.14 -10.72 2.68
CA ALA A 48 15.41 -11.22 3.23
C ALA A 48 15.51 -12.74 3.08
N TYR A 49 14.45 -13.47 3.41
CA TYR A 49 14.43 -14.94 3.24
C TYR A 49 14.56 -15.35 1.77
N LYS A 50 13.77 -14.77 0.86
CA LYS A 50 13.82 -15.08 -0.58
C LYS A 50 15.21 -14.84 -1.18
N LEU A 51 15.90 -13.79 -0.73
CA LEU A 51 17.20 -13.40 -1.27
C LEU A 51 18.39 -14.11 -0.65
N THR A 52 18.30 -14.57 0.59
CA THR A 52 19.46 -15.05 1.36
C THR A 52 19.30 -16.44 1.93
N GLY A 53 18.05 -16.96 1.98
CA GLY A 53 17.73 -18.21 2.67
C GLY A 53 17.76 -18.10 4.20
N ASP A 54 17.76 -16.88 4.76
CA ASP A 54 17.85 -16.67 6.21
C ASP A 54 16.64 -17.25 6.95
N LYS A 55 16.90 -18.24 7.82
CA LYS A 55 15.84 -18.96 8.54
C LYS A 55 15.14 -18.12 9.59
N LEU A 56 15.83 -17.15 10.20
CA LEU A 56 15.23 -16.24 11.17
C LEU A 56 14.25 -15.31 10.49
N ALA A 57 14.58 -14.81 9.30
CA ALA A 57 13.68 -13.99 8.49
C ALA A 57 12.41 -14.76 8.10
N ARG A 58 12.56 -16.03 7.68
CA ARG A 58 11.42 -16.91 7.38
C ARG A 58 10.50 -17.09 8.58
N GLU A 59 11.07 -17.49 9.72
CA GLU A 59 10.31 -17.69 10.96
C GLU A 59 9.56 -16.40 11.37
N THR A 60 10.24 -15.27 11.31
CA THR A 60 9.68 -13.97 11.64
C THR A 60 8.52 -13.58 10.74
N ALA A 61 8.64 -13.83 9.44
CA ALA A 61 7.56 -13.56 8.48
C ALA A 61 6.33 -14.45 8.72
N LEU A 62 6.52 -15.73 9.08
CA LEU A 62 5.41 -16.62 9.45
C LEU A 62 4.72 -16.17 10.74
N MET A 63 5.48 -15.75 11.76
CA MET A 63 4.89 -15.16 12.97
C MET A 63 4.05 -13.91 12.66
N ALA A 64 4.49 -13.08 11.70
CA ALA A 64 3.73 -11.91 11.26
C ALA A 64 2.44 -12.30 10.52
N ALA A 65 2.49 -13.34 9.69
CA ALA A 65 1.31 -13.89 9.03
C ALA A 65 0.28 -14.40 10.05
N ASP A 66 0.72 -15.13 11.07
CA ASP A 66 -0.16 -15.61 12.17
C ASP A 66 -0.75 -14.43 12.96
N ASN A 67 0.04 -13.40 13.24
CA ASN A 67 -0.45 -12.20 13.89
C ASN A 67 -1.54 -11.50 13.06
N LEU A 68 -1.36 -11.41 11.74
CA LEU A 68 -2.37 -10.87 10.83
C LEU A 68 -3.64 -11.74 10.83
N MET A 69 -3.50 -13.08 10.75
CA MET A 69 -4.63 -14.01 10.81
C MET A 69 -5.48 -13.83 12.05
N GLY A 70 -4.87 -13.50 13.20
CA GLY A 70 -5.57 -13.20 14.44
C GLY A 70 -6.47 -11.96 14.39
N ARG A 71 -6.38 -11.14 13.34
CA ARG A 71 -7.23 -9.96 13.14
C ARG A 71 -8.38 -10.17 12.17
N PHE A 72 -8.53 -11.37 11.63
CA PHE A 72 -9.61 -11.67 10.71
C PHE A 72 -10.96 -11.69 11.44
N GLN A 73 -11.95 -11.09 10.83
CA GLN A 73 -13.31 -10.96 11.32
C GLN A 73 -14.23 -11.84 10.46
N ASP A 74 -14.58 -13.03 10.94
CA ASP A 74 -15.31 -14.03 10.17
C ASP A 74 -16.67 -13.54 9.65
N ARG A 75 -17.42 -12.77 10.45
CA ARG A 75 -18.73 -12.25 10.04
C ARG A 75 -18.66 -11.23 8.92
N GLY A 76 -17.64 -10.35 8.94
CA GLY A 76 -17.45 -9.32 7.94
C GLY A 76 -16.53 -9.74 6.80
N GLU A 77 -15.88 -10.90 6.92
CA GLU A 77 -14.91 -11.44 5.96
C GLU A 77 -13.77 -10.45 5.62
N PHE A 78 -13.21 -9.80 6.65
CA PHE A 78 -12.12 -8.85 6.49
C PHE A 78 -11.13 -8.85 7.66
N PHE A 79 -9.91 -8.34 7.44
CA PHE A 79 -8.96 -8.06 8.51
C PHE A 79 -9.23 -6.69 9.12
N GLN A 80 -9.48 -6.66 10.43
CA GLN A 80 -9.68 -5.40 11.14
C GLN A 80 -8.39 -4.57 11.08
N ALA A 81 -8.49 -3.32 10.62
CA ALA A 81 -7.33 -2.47 10.33
C ALA A 81 -6.49 -2.18 11.59
N TRP A 82 -7.02 -1.45 12.53
CA TRP A 82 -6.39 -1.18 13.82
C TRP A 82 -7.43 -1.19 14.94
N GLY A 83 -6.98 -0.88 16.16
CA GLY A 83 -7.82 -0.83 17.33
C GLY A 83 -8.03 -2.19 17.96
N LYS A 84 -8.63 -2.17 19.16
CA LYS A 84 -8.85 -3.37 19.98
C LYS A 84 -9.88 -4.29 19.29
N LEU A 85 -9.55 -5.56 19.16
CA LEU A 85 -10.50 -6.59 18.70
C LEU A 85 -11.69 -6.68 19.69
N GLY A 86 -12.90 -6.87 19.13
CA GLY A 86 -14.14 -6.89 19.92
C GLY A 86 -14.71 -5.51 20.27
N ASN A 87 -14.00 -4.42 19.95
CA ASN A 87 -14.57 -3.07 20.09
C ASN A 87 -15.45 -2.77 18.85
N PRO A 88 -16.77 -2.59 19.00
CA PRO A 88 -17.66 -2.35 17.85
C PRO A 88 -17.34 -1.06 17.08
N LYS A 89 -16.72 -0.08 17.73
CA LYS A 89 -16.30 1.17 17.09
C LYS A 89 -15.05 1.02 16.20
N GLU A 90 -14.37 -0.11 16.28
CA GLU A 90 -13.12 -0.40 15.56
C GLU A 90 -13.31 -1.45 14.45
N TYR A 91 -14.55 -1.91 14.22
CA TYR A 91 -14.89 -2.97 13.27
C TYR A 91 -14.89 -2.43 11.84
N ARG A 92 -13.68 -2.29 11.27
CA ARG A 92 -13.43 -1.61 10.00
C ARG A 92 -12.22 -2.14 9.25
N LEU A 93 -12.23 -1.95 7.95
CA LEU A 93 -11.07 -2.08 7.08
C LEU A 93 -10.64 -0.72 6.50
N ILE A 94 -9.45 -0.66 5.91
CA ILE A 94 -8.88 0.51 5.24
C ILE A 94 -8.38 0.10 3.88
N ILE A 95 -8.37 1.03 2.92
CA ILE A 95 -8.06 0.80 1.50
C ILE A 95 -6.68 0.17 1.25
N ASP A 96 -5.67 0.46 2.06
CA ASP A 96 -4.31 -0.06 1.95
C ASP A 96 -4.16 -1.54 2.36
N CYS A 97 -5.21 -2.12 2.95
CA CYS A 97 -5.25 -3.51 3.40
C CYS A 97 -4.88 -4.54 2.32
N LEU A 98 -5.12 -4.21 1.05
CA LEU A 98 -4.84 -5.10 -0.08
C LEU A 98 -3.34 -5.42 -0.22
N LEU A 99 -2.47 -4.48 0.15
CA LEU A 99 -1.02 -4.67 0.11
C LEU A 99 -0.48 -5.46 1.32
N ASN A 100 -1.33 -5.81 2.27
CA ASN A 100 -1.00 -6.73 3.36
C ASN A 100 -1.22 -8.20 3.00
N MET A 101 -2.04 -8.48 1.99
CA MET A 101 -2.41 -9.85 1.60
C MET A 101 -1.26 -10.68 1.01
N PRO A 102 -0.28 -10.12 0.29
CA PRO A 102 0.87 -10.89 -0.21
C PRO A 102 1.61 -11.69 0.86
N LEU A 103 1.68 -11.19 2.10
CA LEU A 103 2.27 -11.95 3.21
C LEU A 103 1.55 -13.29 3.44
N LEU A 104 0.21 -13.29 3.35
CA LEU A 104 -0.60 -14.51 3.55
C LEU A 104 -0.51 -15.46 2.36
N PHE A 105 -0.43 -14.95 1.14
CA PHE A 105 -0.20 -15.79 -0.04
C PHE A 105 1.16 -16.46 0.04
N TRP A 106 2.21 -15.72 0.38
CA TRP A 106 3.53 -16.27 0.63
C TRP A 106 3.51 -17.32 1.75
N ALA A 107 2.88 -17.03 2.90
CA ALA A 107 2.78 -17.97 4.01
C ALA A 107 2.05 -19.27 3.61
N SER A 108 1.00 -19.17 2.77
CA SER A 108 0.29 -20.33 2.24
C SER A 108 1.19 -21.18 1.34
N GLU A 109 1.96 -20.56 0.45
CA GLU A 109 2.89 -21.26 -0.44
C GLU A 109 4.02 -21.93 0.33
N GLU A 110 4.57 -21.24 1.34
CA GLU A 110 5.69 -21.69 2.14
C GLU A 110 5.33 -22.84 3.09
N THR A 111 4.13 -22.79 3.69
CA THR A 111 3.69 -23.79 4.70
C THR A 111 2.78 -24.85 4.14
N LYS A 112 2.24 -24.69 2.93
CA LYS A 112 1.16 -25.47 2.32
C LYS A 112 -0.17 -25.42 3.09
N ASN A 113 -0.32 -24.47 4.02
CA ASN A 113 -1.57 -24.22 4.73
C ASN A 113 -2.45 -23.26 3.91
N LEU A 114 -3.48 -23.82 3.28
CA LEU A 114 -4.39 -23.07 2.41
C LEU A 114 -5.23 -22.04 3.15
N LYS A 115 -5.37 -22.14 4.47
CA LYS A 115 -6.17 -21.21 5.28
C LYS A 115 -5.70 -19.76 5.11
N TYR A 116 -4.39 -19.52 5.02
CA TYR A 116 -3.87 -18.18 4.75
C TYR A 116 -4.39 -17.59 3.43
N ARG A 117 -4.29 -18.38 2.35
CA ARG A 117 -4.77 -17.99 1.02
C ARG A 117 -6.28 -17.75 0.99
N GLU A 118 -7.06 -18.67 1.54
CA GLU A 118 -8.53 -18.60 1.56
C GLU A 118 -9.00 -17.35 2.30
N THR A 119 -8.42 -17.07 3.46
CA THR A 119 -8.76 -15.90 4.26
C THR A 119 -8.37 -14.60 3.54
N ALA A 120 -7.19 -14.57 2.89
CA ALA A 120 -6.77 -13.42 2.08
C ALA A 120 -7.73 -13.15 0.91
N LEU A 121 -8.22 -14.20 0.25
CA LEU A 121 -9.18 -14.06 -0.86
C LEU A 121 -10.55 -13.55 -0.39
N LEU A 122 -11.03 -13.95 0.79
CA LEU A 122 -12.24 -13.38 1.39
C LEU A 122 -12.07 -11.89 1.63
N HIS A 123 -10.97 -11.50 2.27
CA HIS A 123 -10.66 -10.10 2.53
C HIS A 123 -10.57 -9.25 1.26
N ILE A 124 -9.88 -9.74 0.21
CA ILE A 124 -9.79 -9.04 -1.09
C ILE A 124 -11.18 -8.78 -1.66
N ARG A 125 -12.07 -9.79 -1.68
CA ARG A 125 -13.43 -9.65 -2.19
C ARG A 125 -14.22 -8.61 -1.43
N THR A 126 -14.21 -8.70 -0.09
CA THR A 126 -14.92 -7.73 0.77
C THR A 126 -14.37 -6.31 0.58
N SER A 127 -13.05 -6.16 0.58
CA SER A 127 -12.42 -4.86 0.40
C SER A 127 -12.80 -4.22 -0.93
N MET A 128 -12.57 -4.91 -2.05
CA MET A 128 -12.85 -4.37 -3.39
C MET A 128 -14.34 -4.09 -3.62
N LYS A 129 -15.23 -4.81 -2.96
CA LYS A 129 -16.67 -4.56 -3.04
C LYS A 129 -17.10 -3.28 -2.35
N HIS A 130 -16.42 -2.86 -1.28
CA HIS A 130 -16.92 -1.79 -0.41
C HIS A 130 -16.06 -0.52 -0.39
N VAL A 131 -14.75 -0.61 -0.73
CA VAL A 131 -13.89 0.57 -0.70
C VAL A 131 -13.99 1.45 -1.95
N VAL A 132 -14.51 0.93 -3.06
CA VAL A 132 -14.68 1.68 -4.32
C VAL A 132 -16.08 2.26 -4.37
N ARG A 133 -16.17 3.58 -4.57
CA ARG A 133 -17.44 4.30 -4.74
C ARG A 133 -17.97 4.18 -6.18
N GLU A 134 -19.22 4.51 -6.38
CA GLU A 134 -19.86 4.52 -7.71
C GLU A 134 -19.16 5.49 -8.69
N ASP A 135 -18.64 6.62 -8.19
CA ASP A 135 -17.87 7.59 -8.96
C ASP A 135 -16.42 7.18 -9.24
N SER A 136 -16.05 5.94 -8.90
CA SER A 136 -14.71 5.39 -9.07
C SER A 136 -13.64 5.97 -8.12
N SER A 137 -14.01 6.81 -7.19
CA SER A 137 -13.16 7.21 -6.08
C SER A 137 -13.14 6.14 -4.99
N THR A 138 -12.26 6.29 -4.00
CA THR A 138 -12.11 5.31 -2.93
C THR A 138 -12.41 5.91 -1.56
N TYR A 139 -13.02 5.10 -0.69
CA TYR A 139 -13.06 5.41 0.73
C TYR A 139 -11.69 5.12 1.36
N HIS A 140 -11.30 5.92 2.35
CA HIS A 140 -10.17 5.59 3.22
C HIS A 140 -10.51 4.39 4.12
N THR A 141 -11.64 4.46 4.82
CA THR A 141 -12.10 3.50 5.82
C THR A 141 -13.51 3.04 5.49
N TYR A 142 -13.80 1.76 5.70
CA TYR A 142 -15.15 1.22 5.62
C TYR A 142 -15.53 0.45 6.88
N TYR A 143 -16.65 0.81 7.49
CA TYR A 143 -17.18 0.20 8.71
C TYR A 143 -18.23 -0.85 8.39
N PHE A 144 -18.24 -1.89 9.23
CA PHE A 144 -19.21 -2.97 9.18
C PHE A 144 -19.88 -3.13 10.53
N ASP A 145 -21.05 -3.74 10.55
CA ASP A 145 -21.77 -4.10 11.76
C ASP A 145 -21.10 -5.32 12.41
N PRO A 146 -20.66 -5.26 13.66
CA PRO A 146 -19.95 -6.36 14.30
C PRO A 146 -20.84 -7.56 14.65
N GLU A 147 -22.17 -7.37 14.74
CA GLU A 147 -23.10 -8.45 15.05
C GLU A 147 -23.49 -9.25 13.81
N THR A 148 -23.66 -8.57 12.69
CA THR A 148 -24.15 -9.17 11.43
C THR A 148 -23.09 -9.29 10.34
N GLY A 149 -21.99 -8.52 10.40
CA GLY A 149 -21.01 -8.38 9.32
C GLY A 149 -21.51 -7.51 8.17
N ALA A 150 -22.69 -6.91 8.26
CA ALA A 150 -23.25 -6.10 7.18
C ALA A 150 -22.45 -4.80 6.98
N PRO A 151 -22.32 -4.31 5.72
CA PRO A 151 -21.67 -3.05 5.43
C PRO A 151 -22.48 -1.88 5.99
N LEU A 152 -21.82 -0.91 6.63
CA LEU A 152 -22.48 0.25 7.22
C LEU A 152 -22.19 1.52 6.45
N ARG A 153 -20.91 1.96 6.39
CA ARG A 153 -20.55 3.24 5.80
C ARG A 153 -19.07 3.36 5.49
N GLY A 154 -18.76 4.10 4.43
CA GLY A 154 -17.42 4.58 4.15
C GLY A 154 -17.18 5.97 4.75
N VAL A 155 -15.98 6.20 5.27
CA VAL A 155 -15.53 7.46 5.87
C VAL A 155 -14.05 7.70 5.54
N THR A 156 -13.53 8.86 5.97
CA THR A 156 -12.08 9.09 5.96
C THR A 156 -11.54 9.30 7.37
N ALA A 157 -10.30 8.84 7.62
CA ALA A 157 -9.51 9.28 8.76
C ALA A 157 -8.42 10.26 8.30
N GLN A 158 -7.78 10.03 7.15
CA GLN A 158 -6.64 10.80 6.66
C GLN A 158 -6.96 11.73 5.49
N GLY A 159 -8.09 11.57 4.78
CA GLY A 159 -8.55 12.50 3.75
C GLY A 159 -9.15 13.78 4.34
N TYR A 160 -9.43 14.75 3.49
CA TYR A 160 -9.95 16.05 3.92
C TYR A 160 -11.33 15.92 4.59
N ARG A 161 -12.24 15.17 3.98
CA ARG A 161 -13.60 14.88 4.50
C ARG A 161 -14.13 13.57 3.92
N ASP A 162 -15.20 13.01 4.48
CA ASP A 162 -15.75 11.71 4.08
C ASP A 162 -16.08 11.59 2.58
N GLY A 163 -16.53 12.67 1.96
CA GLY A 163 -16.84 12.71 0.53
C GLY A 163 -15.68 13.12 -0.38
N SER A 164 -14.48 13.43 0.15
CA SER A 164 -13.31 13.77 -0.67
C SER A 164 -12.53 12.54 -1.12
N ILE A 165 -11.55 12.76 -1.99
CA ILE A 165 -10.70 11.70 -2.54
C ILE A 165 -9.30 11.88 -1.96
N TRP A 166 -8.95 11.10 -0.94
CA TRP A 166 -7.61 11.05 -0.40
C TRP A 166 -6.66 10.45 -1.44
N ALA A 167 -5.67 11.25 -1.90
CA ALA A 167 -4.86 10.88 -3.06
C ALA A 167 -4.09 9.57 -2.87
N ARG A 168 -3.51 9.33 -1.68
CA ARG A 168 -2.82 8.08 -1.39
C ARG A 168 -3.79 6.89 -1.27
N GLY A 169 -5.01 7.11 -0.80
CA GLY A 169 -6.05 6.08 -0.81
C GLY A 169 -6.42 5.65 -2.22
N GLN A 170 -6.58 6.62 -3.13
CA GLN A 170 -6.80 6.33 -4.55
C GLN A 170 -5.62 5.55 -5.16
N ALA A 171 -4.39 5.91 -4.82
CA ALA A 171 -3.20 5.19 -5.27
C ALA A 171 -3.14 3.76 -4.72
N TRP A 172 -3.53 3.54 -3.45
CA TRP A 172 -3.67 2.19 -2.89
C TRP A 172 -4.72 1.36 -3.62
N GLY A 173 -5.82 1.99 -4.04
CA GLY A 173 -6.84 1.33 -4.87
C GLY A 173 -6.29 0.86 -6.21
N ILE A 174 -5.44 1.67 -6.87
CA ILE A 174 -4.75 1.31 -8.12
C ILE A 174 -3.86 0.09 -7.90
N TYR A 175 -2.94 0.17 -6.93
CA TYR A 175 -1.99 -0.91 -6.70
C TYR A 175 -2.67 -2.14 -6.10
N GLY A 176 -3.61 -1.94 -5.18
CA GLY A 176 -4.40 -3.02 -4.58
C GLY A 176 -5.21 -3.81 -5.60
N SER A 177 -5.78 -3.15 -6.62
CA SER A 177 -6.47 -3.84 -7.72
C SER A 177 -5.52 -4.73 -8.53
N ALA A 178 -4.28 -4.28 -8.77
CA ALA A 178 -3.26 -5.08 -9.45
C ALA A 178 -2.83 -6.30 -8.61
N ILE A 179 -2.64 -6.11 -7.31
CA ILE A 179 -2.36 -7.21 -6.36
C ILE A 179 -3.53 -8.19 -6.29
N ALA A 180 -4.77 -7.68 -6.22
CA ALA A 180 -5.96 -8.53 -6.22
C ALA A 180 -6.03 -9.41 -7.48
N TYR A 181 -5.76 -8.83 -8.66
CA TYR A 181 -5.73 -9.58 -9.91
C TYR A 181 -4.60 -10.61 -9.94
N LYS A 182 -3.40 -10.25 -9.49
CA LYS A 182 -2.24 -11.15 -9.41
C LYS A 182 -2.57 -12.47 -8.70
N TYR A 183 -3.26 -12.40 -7.55
CA TYR A 183 -3.55 -13.55 -6.72
C TYR A 183 -4.92 -14.20 -6.96
N CYS A 184 -5.85 -13.45 -7.55
CA CYS A 184 -7.20 -13.90 -7.90
C CYS A 184 -7.60 -13.31 -9.26
N PRO A 185 -7.13 -13.86 -10.38
CA PRO A 185 -7.46 -13.34 -11.71
C PRO A 185 -8.97 -13.28 -11.94
N ASN A 186 -9.51 -12.05 -11.99
CA ASN A 186 -10.90 -11.76 -12.25
C ASN A 186 -11.00 -10.41 -12.98
N SER A 187 -11.74 -10.39 -14.09
CA SER A 187 -11.93 -9.18 -14.92
C SER A 187 -12.44 -7.97 -14.12
N MET A 188 -13.20 -8.21 -13.05
CA MET A 188 -13.68 -7.18 -12.14
C MET A 188 -12.54 -6.33 -11.55
N TYR A 189 -11.39 -6.92 -11.25
CA TYR A 189 -10.25 -6.19 -10.70
C TYR A 189 -9.54 -5.35 -11.76
N ILE A 190 -9.53 -5.78 -13.02
CA ILE A 190 -9.06 -4.97 -14.15
C ILE A 190 -9.99 -3.78 -14.36
N GLU A 191 -11.31 -3.99 -14.32
CA GLU A 191 -12.27 -2.89 -14.44
C GLU A 191 -12.15 -1.89 -13.29
N SER A 192 -12.01 -2.36 -12.06
CA SER A 192 -11.77 -1.51 -10.88
C SER A 192 -10.47 -0.72 -11.05
N PHE A 193 -9.39 -1.37 -11.47
CA PHE A 193 -8.13 -0.71 -11.78
C PHE A 193 -8.29 0.42 -12.80
N ARG A 194 -8.97 0.15 -13.94
CA ARG A 194 -9.21 1.15 -14.98
C ARG A 194 -9.95 2.37 -14.44
N LYS A 195 -11.04 2.14 -13.71
CA LYS A 195 -11.90 3.19 -13.14
C LYS A 195 -11.16 4.02 -12.10
N ILE A 196 -10.53 3.37 -11.14
CA ILE A 196 -9.77 4.03 -10.07
C ILE A 196 -8.60 4.83 -10.64
N THR A 197 -7.91 4.26 -11.65
CA THR A 197 -6.79 4.93 -12.31
C THR A 197 -7.26 6.15 -13.13
N ALA A 198 -8.35 6.03 -13.86
CA ALA A 198 -8.92 7.16 -14.60
C ALA A 198 -9.27 8.31 -13.65
N CYS A 199 -9.96 8.02 -12.54
CA CYS A 199 -10.28 8.98 -11.51
C CYS A 199 -9.01 9.65 -10.93
N PHE A 200 -7.96 8.89 -10.62
CA PHE A 200 -6.70 9.45 -10.15
C PHE A 200 -6.06 10.40 -11.16
N LEU A 201 -6.00 10.00 -12.42
CA LEU A 201 -5.37 10.78 -13.49
C LEU A 201 -6.13 12.06 -13.81
N GLU A 202 -7.46 12.04 -13.76
CA GLU A 202 -8.33 13.21 -13.99
C GLU A 202 -8.12 14.30 -12.96
N HIS A 203 -7.82 13.94 -11.71
CA HIS A 203 -7.62 14.88 -10.61
C HIS A 203 -6.18 15.36 -10.46
N LEU A 204 -5.24 14.90 -11.30
CA LEU A 204 -3.85 15.34 -11.22
C LEU A 204 -3.70 16.82 -11.56
N PRO A 205 -2.89 17.57 -10.79
CA PRO A 205 -2.52 18.92 -11.12
C PRO A 205 -1.57 18.98 -12.33
N LYS A 206 -1.34 20.16 -12.88
CA LYS A 206 -0.50 20.36 -14.09
C LYS A 206 0.91 19.77 -13.98
N ASN A 207 1.51 19.79 -12.80
CA ASN A 207 2.85 19.23 -12.54
C ASN A 207 2.86 17.73 -12.25
N LEU A 208 1.71 17.07 -12.24
CA LEU A 208 1.51 15.64 -11.97
C LEU A 208 1.89 15.17 -10.55
N ILE A 209 2.11 16.10 -9.62
CA ILE A 209 2.34 15.75 -8.20
C ILE A 209 1.04 15.96 -7.45
N PRO A 210 0.36 14.89 -7.00
CA PRO A 210 -0.95 15.00 -6.34
C PRO A 210 -0.91 15.91 -5.11
N TYR A 211 -2.00 16.61 -4.85
CA TYR A 211 -2.26 17.12 -3.51
C TYR A 211 -2.57 15.95 -2.58
N TRP A 212 -2.41 16.12 -1.28
CA TRP A 212 -2.69 15.05 -0.30
C TRP A 212 -4.16 14.58 -0.34
N ASP A 213 -5.05 15.46 -0.81
CA ASP A 213 -6.45 15.16 -1.10
C ASP A 213 -6.86 15.90 -2.38
N PHE A 214 -7.55 15.25 -3.29
CA PHE A 214 -7.97 15.81 -4.57
C PHE A 214 -9.11 16.84 -4.47
N TYR A 215 -9.59 17.14 -3.27
CA TYR A 215 -10.38 18.33 -3.01
C TYR A 215 -9.60 19.62 -3.36
N PHE A 216 -8.28 19.58 -3.25
CA PHE A 216 -7.39 20.70 -3.51
C PHE A 216 -6.88 20.71 -4.95
N THR A 217 -6.81 21.93 -5.53
CA THR A 217 -6.37 22.16 -6.91
C THR A 217 -5.23 23.18 -6.97
N ASP A 218 -4.69 23.42 -8.15
CA ASP A 218 -3.62 24.41 -8.36
C ASP A 218 -4.05 25.80 -7.84
N GLY A 219 -3.17 26.40 -7.03
CA GLY A 219 -3.42 27.66 -6.35
C GLY A 219 -3.98 27.55 -4.93
N SER A 220 -4.34 26.34 -4.46
CA SER A 220 -4.89 26.15 -3.11
C SER A 220 -3.89 26.36 -1.97
N GLY A 221 -2.56 26.30 -2.24
CA GLY A 221 -1.52 26.32 -1.21
C GLY A 221 -1.47 25.07 -0.32
N SER A 222 -2.27 24.05 -0.63
CA SER A 222 -2.32 22.81 0.15
C SER A 222 -1.09 21.92 -0.10
N PRO A 223 -0.63 21.12 0.88
CA PRO A 223 0.53 20.25 0.71
C PRO A 223 0.30 19.17 -0.34
N ARG A 224 1.39 18.70 -0.92
CA ARG A 224 1.41 17.60 -1.88
C ARG A 224 1.54 16.25 -1.16
N ASP A 225 1.26 15.17 -1.87
CA ASP A 225 1.63 13.82 -1.48
C ASP A 225 2.30 13.09 -2.65
N SER A 226 3.61 13.29 -2.79
CA SER A 226 4.43 12.65 -3.82
C SER A 226 4.39 11.12 -3.75
N SER A 227 4.22 10.56 -2.54
CA SER A 227 4.14 9.12 -2.34
C SER A 227 2.97 8.49 -3.10
N SER A 228 1.85 9.20 -3.23
CA SER A 228 0.68 8.69 -3.97
C SER A 228 0.97 8.50 -5.47
N ALA A 229 1.77 9.38 -6.09
CA ALA A 229 2.19 9.20 -7.48
C ALA A 229 3.15 8.03 -7.66
N ALA A 230 4.05 7.79 -6.70
CA ALA A 230 4.97 6.65 -6.71
C ALA A 230 4.21 5.32 -6.58
N ILE A 231 3.26 5.24 -5.64
CA ILE A 231 2.40 4.06 -5.43
C ILE A 231 1.54 3.78 -6.67
N ALA A 232 0.91 4.81 -7.24
CA ALA A 232 0.11 4.68 -8.46
C ALA A 232 0.95 4.17 -9.64
N ALA A 233 2.19 4.66 -9.78
CA ALA A 233 3.12 4.18 -10.81
C ALA A 233 3.45 2.69 -10.63
N CYS A 234 3.70 2.21 -9.40
CA CYS A 234 3.90 0.79 -9.11
C CYS A 234 2.69 -0.05 -9.51
N GLY A 235 1.48 0.40 -9.14
CA GLY A 235 0.24 -0.30 -9.50
C GLY A 235 0.00 -0.37 -11.01
N MET A 236 0.25 0.72 -11.75
CA MET A 236 0.17 0.75 -13.22
C MET A 236 1.17 -0.21 -13.86
N LEU A 237 2.42 -0.23 -13.37
CA LEU A 237 3.46 -1.13 -13.87
C LEU A 237 3.19 -2.60 -13.53
N GLU A 238 2.56 -2.89 -12.39
CA GLU A 238 2.15 -4.26 -12.06
C GLU A 238 1.00 -4.70 -12.95
N MET A 239 -0.08 -3.91 -13.04
CA MET A 239 -1.24 -4.27 -13.85
C MET A 239 -0.91 -4.42 -15.35
N ALA A 240 0.02 -3.61 -15.87
CA ALA A 240 0.46 -3.69 -17.27
C ALA A 240 0.96 -5.07 -17.69
N LYS A 241 1.38 -5.92 -16.75
CA LYS A 241 1.80 -7.31 -17.03
C LYS A 241 0.64 -8.22 -17.45
N TYR A 242 -0.59 -7.82 -17.18
CA TYR A 242 -1.81 -8.61 -17.34
C TYR A 242 -2.77 -8.05 -18.38
N LEU A 243 -2.45 -6.90 -18.96
CA LEU A 243 -3.28 -6.21 -19.96
C LEU A 243 -2.82 -6.52 -21.38
N GLU A 244 -3.70 -6.26 -22.34
CA GLU A 244 -3.33 -6.32 -23.76
C GLU A 244 -2.18 -5.33 -24.08
N PRO A 245 -1.28 -5.67 -25.03
CA PRO A 245 -0.04 -4.93 -25.26
C PRO A 245 -0.21 -3.42 -25.48
N GLU A 246 -1.24 -3.00 -26.18
CA GLU A 246 -1.45 -1.57 -26.47
C GLU A 246 -1.91 -0.81 -25.20
N GLU A 247 -2.84 -1.37 -24.45
CA GLU A 247 -3.28 -0.81 -23.17
C GLU A 247 -2.12 -0.78 -22.14
N ALA A 248 -1.35 -1.86 -22.07
CA ALA A 248 -0.18 -1.94 -21.20
C ALA A 248 0.85 -0.84 -21.49
N LYS A 249 1.11 -0.54 -22.79
CA LYS A 249 2.01 0.56 -23.19
C LYS A 249 1.55 1.91 -22.68
N ASP A 250 0.24 2.19 -22.69
CA ASP A 250 -0.31 3.47 -22.23
C ASP A 250 -0.12 3.64 -20.71
N TYR A 251 -0.37 2.59 -19.92
CA TYR A 251 -0.10 2.65 -18.48
C TYR A 251 1.39 2.74 -18.15
N ILE A 252 2.25 2.02 -18.86
CA ILE A 252 3.72 2.16 -18.70
C ILE A 252 4.17 3.58 -19.04
N LYS A 253 3.66 4.17 -20.11
CA LYS A 253 3.95 5.56 -20.51
C LYS A 253 3.49 6.54 -19.42
N THR A 254 2.32 6.33 -18.88
CA THR A 254 1.76 7.16 -17.79
C THR A 254 2.60 7.05 -16.52
N ALA A 255 2.96 5.84 -16.10
CA ALA A 255 3.87 5.63 -14.96
C ALA A 255 5.22 6.34 -15.16
N LYS A 256 5.82 6.24 -16.35
CA LYS A 256 7.06 6.97 -16.69
C LYS A 256 6.88 8.48 -16.59
N ARG A 257 5.73 9.03 -16.99
CA ARG A 257 5.45 10.48 -16.84
C ARG A 257 5.36 10.90 -15.38
N LEU A 258 4.70 10.11 -14.53
CA LEU A 258 4.62 10.35 -13.09
C LEU A 258 6.02 10.32 -12.46
N LEU A 259 6.80 9.28 -12.74
CA LEU A 259 8.17 9.15 -12.22
C LEU A 259 9.08 10.28 -12.68
N LYS A 260 8.97 10.71 -13.94
CA LYS A 260 9.70 11.88 -14.43
C LYS A 260 9.33 13.16 -13.70
N ALA A 261 8.05 13.34 -13.38
CA ALA A 261 7.56 14.48 -12.60
C ALA A 261 8.11 14.43 -11.16
N LEU A 262 8.06 13.27 -10.51
CA LEU A 262 8.63 13.05 -9.18
C LEU A 262 10.14 13.34 -9.16
N THR A 263 10.90 12.82 -10.13
CA THR A 263 12.34 13.07 -10.27
C THR A 263 12.64 14.56 -10.44
N LYS A 264 11.80 15.27 -11.20
CA LYS A 264 12.00 16.70 -11.49
C LYS A 264 11.66 17.59 -10.31
N HIS A 265 10.59 17.29 -9.59
CA HIS A 265 9.98 18.20 -8.62
C HIS A 265 10.15 17.78 -7.17
N CYS A 266 10.40 16.50 -6.90
CA CYS A 266 10.41 15.94 -5.53
C CYS A 266 11.71 15.23 -5.16
N LEU A 267 12.58 14.88 -6.12
CA LEU A 267 13.83 14.19 -5.80
C LEU A 267 14.77 15.12 -5.02
N TYR A 268 15.13 14.71 -3.81
CA TYR A 268 16.13 15.41 -3.01
C TYR A 268 17.55 15.16 -3.54
N ARG A 269 18.37 16.18 -3.61
CA ARG A 269 19.69 16.13 -4.26
C ARG A 269 20.86 16.52 -3.34
N SER A 270 20.57 16.93 -2.11
CA SER A 270 21.57 17.22 -1.10
C SER A 270 21.53 16.15 -0.01
N SER A 271 22.65 15.86 0.66
CA SER A 271 22.73 14.93 1.78
C SER A 271 22.88 15.63 3.14
N GLU A 272 22.71 16.96 3.18
CA GLU A 272 23.03 17.74 4.37
C GLU A 272 21.88 17.79 5.39
N ASP A 273 20.63 17.77 4.92
CA ASP A 273 19.47 18.00 5.79
C ASP A 273 18.61 16.76 6.02
N THR A 274 18.66 15.79 5.12
CA THR A 274 17.89 14.53 5.21
C THR A 274 18.57 13.40 4.48
N ASN A 275 18.30 12.17 4.92
CA ASN A 275 18.62 10.93 4.21
C ASN A 275 17.43 10.38 3.41
N GLY A 276 16.32 11.09 3.36
CA GLY A 276 15.16 10.76 2.52
C GLY A 276 15.44 11.04 1.04
N ILE A 277 14.71 10.37 0.17
CA ILE A 277 14.90 10.44 -1.29
C ILE A 277 13.83 11.33 -1.94
N LEU A 278 12.57 11.17 -1.53
CA LEU A 278 11.43 11.82 -2.17
C LEU A 278 10.76 12.82 -1.22
N LEU A 279 10.90 14.12 -1.51
CA LEU A 279 10.25 15.21 -0.79
C LEU A 279 8.76 15.31 -1.12
N HIS A 280 8.06 16.16 -0.37
CA HIS A 280 6.67 16.54 -0.61
C HIS A 280 5.67 15.39 -0.47
N SER A 281 5.93 14.44 0.44
CA SER A 281 4.95 13.48 0.91
C SER A 281 4.17 14.05 2.10
N THR A 282 2.91 13.63 2.25
CA THR A 282 2.10 14.00 3.42
C THR A 282 1.47 12.74 4.02
N TYR A 283 1.90 12.38 5.24
CA TYR A 283 1.32 11.21 5.95
C TYR A 283 -0.10 11.48 6.38
N ALA A 284 -0.29 12.47 7.25
CA ALA A 284 -1.60 12.85 7.75
C ALA A 284 -1.69 14.37 7.91
N LYS A 285 -2.75 14.94 7.35
CA LYS A 285 -3.07 16.37 7.44
C LYS A 285 -4.38 16.55 8.15
N SER A 286 -4.38 17.29 9.26
CA SER A 286 -5.60 17.65 9.97
C SER A 286 -6.52 18.52 9.11
N SER A 287 -7.81 18.35 9.33
CA SER A 287 -8.86 19.18 8.75
C SER A 287 -9.99 19.33 9.77
N PRO A 288 -10.95 20.25 9.55
CA PRO A 288 -12.14 20.32 10.41
C PRO A 288 -13.02 19.06 10.38
N TYR A 289 -12.79 18.14 9.43
CA TYR A 289 -13.67 17.01 9.14
C TYR A 289 -13.03 15.64 9.37
N ASN A 290 -11.73 15.56 9.63
CA ASN A 290 -11.05 14.30 9.95
C ASN A 290 -10.58 14.26 11.40
N THR A 291 -10.09 13.10 11.85
CA THR A 291 -9.72 12.86 13.26
C THR A 291 -8.21 12.83 13.50
N VAL A 292 -7.40 13.05 12.45
CA VAL A 292 -5.95 12.98 12.58
C VAL A 292 -5.34 14.32 12.99
N LYS A 293 -4.15 14.27 13.57
CA LYS A 293 -3.28 15.42 13.77
C LYS A 293 -2.31 15.53 12.59
N ASP A 294 -1.77 16.72 12.37
CA ASP A 294 -0.69 16.91 11.42
C ASP A 294 0.51 16.04 11.80
N SER A 295 0.97 15.24 10.85
CA SER A 295 2.14 14.37 11.01
C SER A 295 2.75 14.10 9.65
N GLY A 296 4.06 14.31 9.51
CA GLY A 296 4.76 14.12 8.25
C GLY A 296 4.10 14.90 7.11
N VAL A 297 3.86 16.20 7.31
CA VAL A 297 3.25 17.08 6.32
C VAL A 297 4.34 17.76 5.50
N ASP A 298 4.33 17.51 4.18
CA ASP A 298 5.33 18.04 3.25
C ASP A 298 6.77 17.60 3.57
N GLU A 299 6.95 16.33 3.90
CA GLU A 299 8.22 15.73 4.32
C GLU A 299 8.61 14.53 3.43
N CYS A 300 9.73 13.88 3.74
CA CYS A 300 10.05 12.54 3.23
C CYS A 300 9.26 11.49 4.01
N THR A 301 8.82 10.45 3.32
CA THR A 301 8.19 9.29 3.97
C THR A 301 8.82 8.00 3.48
N LEU A 302 8.98 7.03 4.38
CA LEU A 302 9.61 5.74 4.06
C LEU A 302 8.92 5.03 2.88
N TRP A 303 7.58 5.05 2.81
CA TRP A 303 6.86 4.45 1.69
C TRP A 303 6.97 5.27 0.42
N GLY A 304 7.10 6.61 0.49
CA GLY A 304 7.37 7.45 -0.66
C GLY A 304 8.68 7.04 -1.33
N ASP A 305 9.74 6.93 -0.54
CA ASP A 305 11.06 6.49 -0.98
C ASP A 305 11.02 5.06 -1.52
N TYR A 306 10.41 4.14 -0.77
CA TYR A 306 10.32 2.73 -1.16
C TYR A 306 9.61 2.55 -2.50
N PHE A 307 8.40 3.09 -2.67
CA PHE A 307 7.63 2.91 -3.89
C PHE A 307 8.19 3.68 -5.08
N TYR A 308 8.88 4.81 -4.85
CA TYR A 308 9.62 5.47 -5.91
C TYR A 308 10.77 4.59 -6.42
N MET A 309 11.57 4.02 -5.52
CA MET A 309 12.63 3.08 -5.87
C MET A 309 12.07 1.80 -6.53
N GLU A 310 10.98 1.23 -6.00
CA GLU A 310 10.33 0.07 -6.58
C GLU A 310 9.89 0.33 -8.02
N ALA A 311 9.23 1.46 -8.27
CA ALA A 311 8.78 1.81 -9.62
C ALA A 311 9.95 1.99 -10.60
N LEU A 312 11.06 2.55 -10.17
CA LEU A 312 12.27 2.65 -10.99
C LEU A 312 12.86 1.28 -11.31
N VAL A 313 12.98 0.40 -10.31
CA VAL A 313 13.49 -0.97 -10.51
C VAL A 313 12.62 -1.74 -11.50
N ARG A 314 11.30 -1.61 -11.42
CA ARG A 314 10.35 -2.22 -12.37
C ARG A 314 10.54 -1.77 -13.82
N LEU A 315 11.11 -0.58 -14.04
CA LEU A 315 11.38 -0.05 -15.39
C LEU A 315 12.75 -0.47 -15.95
N VAL A 316 13.73 -0.74 -15.10
CA VAL A 316 15.12 -1.00 -15.53
C VAL A 316 15.54 -2.44 -15.41
N ALA A 317 14.80 -3.27 -14.67
CA ALA A 317 15.13 -4.65 -14.42
C ALA A 317 13.91 -5.58 -14.57
N GLN A 318 14.16 -6.84 -14.95
CA GLN A 318 13.19 -7.90 -14.70
C GLN A 318 13.25 -8.22 -13.21
N TRP A 319 12.29 -7.70 -12.47
CA TRP A 319 12.23 -7.85 -11.04
C TRP A 319 10.93 -8.55 -10.61
N GLU A 320 11.08 -9.61 -9.83
CA GLU A 320 9.95 -10.28 -9.20
C GLU A 320 9.65 -9.60 -7.87
N VAL A 321 8.45 -9.03 -7.78
CA VAL A 321 8.01 -8.33 -6.57
C VAL A 321 7.79 -9.29 -5.41
N TYR A 322 8.04 -8.82 -4.20
CA TYR A 322 7.74 -9.57 -2.99
C TYR A 322 6.26 -9.56 -2.63
N TRP A 323 5.53 -8.54 -3.13
CA TRP A 323 4.08 -8.41 -2.96
C TRP A 323 3.30 -9.52 -3.65
#